data_25450a49c4ea807f17aa575334e943b7
#
_entry.id   25450a49c4ea807f17aa575334e943b7
#
_cell.length_a   1.000
_cell.length_b   1.000
_cell.length_c   1.000
_cell.angle_alpha   90.00
_cell.angle_beta   90.00
_cell.angle_gamma   90.00
#
_symmetry.space_group_name_H-M   'P 1'
#
loop_
_entity.id
_entity.type
_entity.pdbx_description
1 polymer ?
#
loop_
_entity_poly.entity_id
_entity_poly.type
_entity_poly.pdbx_seq_one_letter_code
_entity_poly.pdbx_strand_id
1 'polypeptide(L)'
;MKDSLVKRDHGPAVEDRRVCPGCGNEFSGAVEFCPVCMLRKALEEETQSDKSTSEPGNAEITPARVPHRFEHYELILDEEGKPVELGRGAMGVTYKAVDVDLRCPVTLKVISEKYLGDELAQLRFLREARAAASLRHSNVASVLHLGRTGSSYFYAMEFVAGETLEKLIRRSGRLEVKLALEIATQVAAGLAAVHKQKLVHRDIKPSNIMVNLDDAGTPTAKIIDLGLAKAINESDSQTTISIPGGFAGTPEFASPEQFAGMGVDIRSDLYSLGVTLWEMLAGQAPFRGTPTEAMYQHQRVPLPVEQLGGVPQPLVVLLDVLLEKD
;
A
#
# COMPACT_ATOMS: atom_id res chain seq x y z
N MET A 1 -60.67 -31.66 19.30
CA MET A 1 -60.56 -30.94 18.03
C MET A 1 -59.11 -30.94 17.63
N LYS A 2 -58.81 -31.69 16.57
CA LYS A 2 -57.48 -31.91 16.03
C LYS A 2 -57.28 -30.94 14.91
N ASP A 3 -56.28 -30.12 14.94
CA ASP A 3 -55.80 -29.34 13.76
C ASP A 3 -54.44 -29.83 13.36
N SER A 4 -54.41 -30.31 12.12
CA SER A 4 -53.28 -30.95 11.43
C SER A 4 -52.42 -29.84 10.82
N LEU A 5 -51.15 -29.73 11.24
CA LEU A 5 -50.13 -28.94 10.56
C LEU A 5 -49.57 -29.73 9.37
N VAL A 6 -49.91 -29.28 8.19
CA VAL A 6 -49.36 -29.76 6.91
C VAL A 6 -47.94 -29.18 6.77
N LYS A 7 -46.95 -30.06 6.80
CA LYS A 7 -45.56 -29.75 6.38
C LYS A 7 -45.54 -29.66 4.85
N ARG A 8 -45.19 -28.48 4.31
CA ARG A 8 -44.82 -28.34 2.90
C ARG A 8 -43.34 -28.73 2.75
N ASP A 9 -43.10 -29.86 2.13
CA ASP A 9 -41.77 -30.23 1.59
C ASP A 9 -41.42 -29.27 0.44
N HIS A 10 -40.34 -28.50 0.61
CA HIS A 10 -39.68 -27.84 -0.51
C HIS A 10 -38.64 -28.81 -1.08
N GLY A 11 -39.00 -29.48 -2.17
CA GLY A 11 -38.05 -30.22 -2.98
C GLY A 11 -36.98 -29.30 -3.56
N PRO A 12 -35.78 -29.84 -3.90
CA PRO A 12 -34.68 -29.02 -4.45
C PRO A 12 -35.11 -28.39 -5.77
N ALA A 13 -34.86 -27.11 -5.92
CA ALA A 13 -35.10 -26.38 -7.17
C ALA A 13 -34.30 -27.05 -8.29
N VAL A 14 -35.00 -27.50 -9.33
CA VAL A 14 -34.40 -28.01 -10.57
C VAL A 14 -33.68 -26.80 -11.20
N GLU A 15 -32.33 -26.80 -11.20
CA GLU A 15 -31.56 -25.83 -11.96
C GLU A 15 -31.87 -26.04 -13.45
N ASP A 16 -32.49 -25.04 -14.05
CA ASP A 16 -32.75 -25.00 -15.49
C ASP A 16 -31.39 -24.88 -16.22
N ARG A 17 -30.93 -25.99 -16.82
CA ARG A 17 -29.67 -26.04 -17.58
C ARG A 17 -29.96 -25.95 -19.05
N ARG A 18 -29.23 -25.12 -19.77
CA ARG A 18 -29.32 -24.93 -21.22
C ARG A 18 -28.04 -25.40 -21.89
N VAL A 19 -28.19 -26.00 -23.06
CA VAL A 19 -27.04 -26.37 -23.91
C VAL A 19 -26.79 -25.25 -24.91
N CYS A 20 -25.58 -24.78 -25.01
CA CYS A 20 -25.18 -23.71 -25.93
C CYS A 20 -25.20 -24.23 -27.38
N PRO A 21 -25.98 -23.63 -28.29
CA PRO A 21 -26.02 -24.04 -29.69
C PRO A 21 -24.69 -23.78 -30.45
N GLY A 22 -23.82 -22.89 -29.93
CA GLY A 22 -22.56 -22.55 -30.58
C GLY A 22 -21.36 -23.41 -30.17
N CYS A 23 -21.31 -23.94 -28.91
CA CYS A 23 -20.18 -24.74 -28.44
C CYS A 23 -20.56 -26.05 -27.74
N GLY A 24 -21.85 -26.35 -27.59
CA GLY A 24 -22.34 -27.59 -26.98
C GLY A 24 -22.20 -27.68 -25.45
N ASN A 25 -21.63 -26.70 -24.76
CA ASN A 25 -21.49 -26.73 -23.31
C ASN A 25 -22.81 -26.42 -22.59
N GLU A 26 -23.05 -27.10 -21.48
CA GLU A 26 -24.16 -26.80 -20.58
C GLU A 26 -23.84 -25.60 -19.69
N PHE A 27 -24.81 -24.73 -19.46
CA PHE A 27 -24.72 -23.60 -18.57
C PHE A 27 -26.05 -23.29 -17.88
N SER A 28 -26.03 -22.53 -16.79
CA SER A 28 -27.24 -22.19 -16.03
C SER A 28 -28.18 -21.33 -16.85
N GLY A 29 -29.47 -21.71 -16.89
CA GLY A 29 -30.54 -20.97 -17.59
C GLY A 29 -30.77 -19.55 -17.06
N ALA A 30 -30.20 -19.20 -15.89
CA ALA A 30 -30.25 -17.87 -15.34
C ALA A 30 -29.32 -16.87 -16.07
N VAL A 31 -28.41 -17.35 -16.93
CA VAL A 31 -27.47 -16.52 -17.70
C VAL A 31 -27.95 -16.43 -19.14
N GLU A 32 -28.03 -15.23 -19.70
CA GLU A 32 -28.55 -14.97 -21.04
C GLU A 32 -27.60 -15.46 -22.15
N PHE A 33 -26.30 -15.49 -21.90
CA PHE A 33 -25.27 -15.88 -22.85
C PHE A 33 -24.36 -16.98 -22.30
N CYS A 34 -23.85 -17.85 -23.19
CA CYS A 34 -22.92 -18.91 -22.81
C CYS A 34 -21.57 -18.34 -22.37
N PRO A 35 -21.09 -18.57 -21.14
CA PRO A 35 -19.84 -18.03 -20.66
C PRO A 35 -18.61 -18.48 -21.48
N VAL A 36 -18.63 -19.72 -22.01
CA VAL A 36 -17.53 -20.26 -22.82
C VAL A 36 -17.43 -19.56 -24.18
N CYS A 37 -18.57 -19.27 -24.80
CA CYS A 37 -18.57 -18.53 -26.08
C CYS A 37 -18.19 -17.08 -25.89
N MET A 38 -18.57 -16.43 -24.79
CA MET A 38 -18.15 -15.07 -24.46
C MET A 38 -16.64 -15.00 -24.23
N LEU A 39 -16.06 -15.94 -23.48
CA LEU A 39 -14.63 -15.99 -23.25
C LEU A 39 -13.84 -16.22 -24.55
N ARG A 40 -14.33 -17.15 -25.42
CA ARG A 40 -13.72 -17.39 -26.73
C ARG A 40 -13.74 -16.16 -27.61
N LYS A 41 -14.85 -15.42 -27.64
CA LYS A 41 -14.99 -14.20 -28.43
C LYS A 41 -14.07 -13.08 -27.95
N ALA A 42 -13.92 -12.92 -26.62
CA ALA A 42 -12.99 -11.97 -26.04
C ALA A 42 -11.52 -12.29 -26.38
N LEU A 43 -11.14 -13.58 -26.39
CA LEU A 43 -9.79 -14.02 -26.78
C LEU A 43 -9.53 -13.88 -28.30
N GLU A 44 -10.56 -14.02 -29.13
CA GLU A 44 -10.46 -13.84 -30.58
C GLU A 44 -10.37 -12.34 -30.98
N GLU A 45 -10.99 -11.45 -30.22
CA GLU A 45 -10.87 -10.00 -30.41
C GLU A 45 -9.46 -9.47 -30.06
N GLU A 46 -8.77 -10.07 -29.08
CA GLU A 46 -7.36 -9.75 -28.79
C GLU A 46 -6.39 -10.20 -29.90
N THR A 47 -6.73 -11.25 -30.65
CA THR A 47 -5.87 -11.78 -31.75
C THR A 47 -6.12 -11.13 -33.11
N GLN A 48 -7.18 -10.33 -33.29
CA GLN A 48 -7.49 -9.67 -34.55
C GLN A 48 -7.04 -8.20 -34.66
N SER A 49 -6.50 -7.61 -33.57
CA SER A 49 -5.94 -6.25 -33.65
C SER A 49 -4.51 -6.21 -34.24
N ASP A 50 -3.92 -7.36 -34.64
CA ASP A 50 -2.54 -7.45 -35.16
C ASP A 50 -2.45 -7.88 -36.63
N LYS A 51 -3.39 -7.47 -37.51
CA LYS A 51 -3.22 -7.62 -38.96
C LYS A 51 -3.67 -6.41 -39.74
N SER A 52 -2.88 -5.36 -39.66
CA SER A 52 -2.73 -4.38 -40.75
C SER A 52 -1.26 -4.25 -41.08
N THR A 53 -0.90 -4.79 -42.23
CA THR A 53 0.40 -4.75 -42.88
C THR A 53 0.92 -3.33 -43.07
N SER A 54 2.10 -3.04 -42.50
CA SER A 54 3.09 -2.15 -43.05
C SER A 54 4.47 -2.50 -42.49
N GLU A 55 5.49 -2.40 -43.34
CA GLU A 55 6.86 -2.90 -43.25
C GLU A 55 7.63 -2.63 -41.95
N PRO A 56 8.70 -3.39 -41.64
CA PRO A 56 9.42 -3.26 -40.36
C PRO A 56 10.35 -2.05 -40.39
N GLY A 57 9.83 -0.90 -40.05
CA GLY A 57 10.63 0.20 -39.53
C GLY A 57 10.91 -0.08 -38.06
N ASN A 58 12.18 -0.04 -37.68
CA ASN A 58 12.68 -0.11 -36.30
C ASN A 58 11.93 0.89 -35.40
N ALA A 59 10.80 0.46 -34.84
CA ALA A 59 10.12 1.24 -33.81
C ALA A 59 10.77 0.88 -32.47
N GLU A 60 11.74 1.70 -32.06
CA GLU A 60 12.11 1.81 -30.65
C GLU A 60 10.81 1.94 -29.84
N ILE A 61 10.58 0.99 -28.93
CA ILE A 61 9.52 1.06 -27.92
C ILE A 61 9.89 2.25 -27.03
N THR A 62 9.43 3.44 -27.40
CA THR A 62 9.55 4.62 -26.56
C THR A 62 8.74 4.35 -25.29
N PRO A 63 9.35 4.35 -24.09
CA PRO A 63 8.60 4.23 -22.85
C PRO A 63 7.56 5.35 -22.81
N ALA A 64 6.31 5.01 -22.49
CA ALA A 64 5.22 5.96 -22.39
C ALA A 64 5.70 7.19 -21.59
N ARG A 65 5.82 8.35 -22.23
CA ARG A 65 6.28 9.57 -21.57
C ARG A 65 5.30 9.90 -20.45
N VAL A 66 5.77 9.87 -19.22
CA VAL A 66 5.01 10.37 -18.07
C VAL A 66 4.64 11.83 -18.36
N PRO A 67 3.38 12.24 -18.23
CA PRO A 67 3.00 13.63 -18.38
C PRO A 67 3.83 14.49 -17.42
N HIS A 68 4.41 15.60 -17.90
CA HIS A 68 5.19 16.48 -17.01
C HIS A 68 4.29 17.37 -16.13
N ARG A 69 2.98 17.41 -16.41
CA ARG A 69 2.02 18.25 -15.71
C ARG A 69 0.76 17.47 -15.34
N PHE A 70 0.32 17.65 -14.10
CA PHE A 70 -0.89 17.10 -13.51
C PHE A 70 -1.72 18.25 -12.94
N GLU A 71 -2.75 18.69 -13.67
CA GLU A 71 -3.53 19.91 -13.38
C GLU A 71 -2.60 21.13 -13.21
N HIS A 72 -2.53 21.72 -12.01
CA HIS A 72 -1.65 22.86 -11.67
C HIS A 72 -0.32 22.42 -11.02
N TYR A 73 0.01 21.12 -11.02
CA TYR A 73 1.30 20.60 -10.53
C TYR A 73 2.22 20.28 -11.71
N GLU A 74 3.46 20.77 -11.64
CA GLU A 74 4.50 20.52 -12.63
C GLU A 74 5.63 19.70 -12.02
N LEU A 75 6.00 18.58 -12.67
CA LEU A 75 7.07 17.71 -12.21
C LEU A 75 8.41 18.43 -12.32
N ILE A 76 9.23 18.36 -11.27
CA ILE A 76 10.60 18.83 -11.33
C ILE A 76 11.42 17.83 -12.13
N LEU A 77 12.19 18.35 -13.10
CA LEU A 77 13.07 17.54 -13.93
C LEU A 77 14.50 17.63 -13.43
N ASP A 78 15.24 16.55 -13.61
CA ASP A 78 16.69 16.51 -13.39
C ASP A 78 17.46 17.15 -14.56
N GLU A 79 18.78 17.12 -14.50
CA GLU A 79 19.67 17.66 -15.55
C GLU A 79 19.53 16.95 -16.90
N GLU A 80 18.99 15.72 -16.90
CA GLU A 80 18.73 14.92 -18.10
C GLU A 80 17.31 15.13 -18.67
N GLY A 81 16.50 16.01 -18.02
CA GLY A 81 15.11 16.28 -18.40
C GLY A 81 14.13 15.17 -18.01
N LYS A 82 14.49 14.31 -17.07
CA LYS A 82 13.62 13.27 -16.52
C LYS A 82 12.95 13.74 -15.23
N PRO A 83 11.69 13.33 -14.95
CA PRO A 83 11.05 13.63 -13.68
C PRO A 83 11.84 13.08 -12.48
N VAL A 84 12.03 13.93 -11.46
CA VAL A 84 12.71 13.54 -10.21
C VAL A 84 11.80 12.61 -9.42
N GLU A 85 12.13 11.31 -9.44
CA GLU A 85 11.43 10.30 -8.66
C GLU A 85 11.93 10.31 -7.21
N LEU A 86 11.00 10.41 -6.26
CA LEU A 86 11.27 10.27 -4.82
C LEU A 86 11.10 8.84 -4.34
N GLY A 87 10.30 8.05 -5.05
CA GLY A 87 10.07 6.63 -4.78
C GLY A 87 9.17 5.96 -5.80
N ARG A 88 9.31 4.64 -5.92
CA ARG A 88 8.51 3.80 -6.79
C ARG A 88 8.08 2.54 -6.05
N GLY A 89 6.82 2.18 -6.18
CA GLY A 89 6.25 0.97 -5.57
C GLY A 89 5.16 0.35 -6.44
N ALA A 90 4.59 -0.75 -5.97
CA ALA A 90 3.52 -1.46 -6.68
C ALA A 90 2.29 -0.57 -6.99
N MET A 91 2.01 0.41 -6.11
CA MET A 91 0.85 1.30 -6.23
C MET A 91 1.03 2.45 -7.21
N GLY A 92 2.28 2.78 -7.58
CA GLY A 92 2.57 3.93 -8.42
C GLY A 92 3.92 4.55 -8.15
N VAL A 93 4.10 5.77 -8.64
CA VAL A 93 5.35 6.51 -8.57
C VAL A 93 5.14 7.83 -7.85
N THR A 94 6.09 8.17 -6.98
CA THR A 94 6.11 9.42 -6.22
C THR A 94 7.17 10.34 -6.82
N TYR A 95 6.76 11.56 -7.19
CA TYR A 95 7.61 12.55 -7.83
C TYR A 95 7.77 13.80 -6.97
N LYS A 96 8.88 14.49 -7.16
CA LYS A 96 9.02 15.88 -6.71
C LYS A 96 8.35 16.79 -7.74
N ALA A 97 7.49 17.69 -7.27
CA ALA A 97 6.75 18.62 -8.12
C ALA A 97 6.67 20.02 -7.49
N VAL A 98 6.17 20.96 -8.26
CA VAL A 98 5.85 22.33 -7.83
C VAL A 98 4.37 22.58 -8.07
N ASP A 99 3.68 23.10 -7.08
CA ASP A 99 2.41 23.78 -7.26
C ASP A 99 2.69 25.12 -7.97
N VAL A 100 2.26 25.25 -9.23
CA VAL A 100 2.61 26.43 -10.03
C VAL A 100 1.89 27.69 -9.61
N ASP A 101 0.70 27.55 -9.00
CA ASP A 101 -0.10 28.68 -8.52
C ASP A 101 0.44 29.20 -7.18
N LEU A 102 0.77 28.29 -6.24
CA LEU A 102 1.34 28.65 -4.94
C LEU A 102 2.87 28.78 -4.95
N ARG A 103 3.55 28.34 -6.02
CA ARG A 103 5.01 28.36 -6.19
C ARG A 103 5.76 27.66 -5.06
N CYS A 104 5.21 26.56 -4.54
CA CYS A 104 5.83 25.81 -3.47
C CYS A 104 6.07 24.36 -3.89
N PRO A 105 7.11 23.71 -3.33
CA PRO A 105 7.39 22.30 -3.61
C PRO A 105 6.32 21.42 -2.98
N VAL A 106 5.92 20.38 -3.72
CA VAL A 106 5.01 19.34 -3.27
C VAL A 106 5.56 17.96 -3.62
N THR A 107 5.07 16.94 -2.95
CA THR A 107 5.25 15.53 -3.33
C THR A 107 4.01 15.09 -4.08
N LEU A 108 4.17 14.59 -5.31
CA LEU A 108 3.06 14.12 -6.15
C LEU A 108 3.14 12.61 -6.30
N LYS A 109 2.15 11.88 -5.82
CA LYS A 109 2.04 10.43 -6.02
C LYS A 109 1.01 10.11 -7.08
N VAL A 110 1.47 9.51 -8.17
CA VAL A 110 0.63 9.06 -9.29
C VAL A 110 0.31 7.59 -9.10
N ILE A 111 -0.98 7.28 -9.01
CA ILE A 111 -1.47 5.93 -8.75
C ILE A 111 -1.64 5.18 -10.07
N SER A 112 -1.13 3.96 -10.13
CA SER A 112 -1.28 3.08 -11.29
C SER A 112 -2.74 2.66 -11.45
N GLU A 113 -3.29 2.77 -12.65
CA GLU A 113 -4.66 2.32 -12.99
C GLU A 113 -4.87 0.85 -12.67
N LYS A 114 -3.86 0.02 -12.95
CA LYS A 114 -3.90 -1.42 -12.65
C LYS A 114 -4.11 -1.71 -11.16
N TYR A 115 -3.74 -0.76 -10.29
CA TYR A 115 -3.87 -0.91 -8.85
C TYR A 115 -5.27 -0.56 -8.34
N LEU A 116 -5.95 0.38 -8.99
CA LEU A 116 -7.30 0.81 -8.59
C LEU A 116 -8.41 -0.21 -8.96
N GLY A 117 -8.09 -1.19 -9.81
CA GLY A 117 -8.98 -2.30 -10.13
C GLY A 117 -10.38 -1.86 -10.58
N ASP A 118 -11.39 -2.33 -9.85
CA ASP A 118 -12.79 -2.04 -10.12
C ASP A 118 -13.29 -0.72 -9.48
N GLU A 119 -14.55 -0.38 -9.74
CA GLU A 119 -15.21 0.83 -9.23
C GLU A 119 -15.29 0.86 -7.69
N LEU A 120 -15.46 -0.29 -7.04
CA LEU A 120 -15.49 -0.38 -5.58
C LEU A 120 -14.13 -0.05 -4.96
N ALA A 121 -13.05 -0.51 -5.56
CA ALA A 121 -11.68 -0.18 -5.16
C ALA A 121 -11.42 1.33 -5.27
N GLN A 122 -11.87 1.96 -6.36
CA GLN A 122 -11.78 3.42 -6.56
C GLN A 122 -12.57 4.19 -5.49
N LEU A 123 -13.79 3.77 -5.18
CA LEU A 123 -14.61 4.42 -4.16
C LEU A 123 -13.98 4.32 -2.76
N ARG A 124 -13.37 3.18 -2.42
CA ARG A 124 -12.63 3.00 -1.15
C ARG A 124 -11.42 3.94 -1.09
N PHE A 125 -10.61 3.96 -2.14
CA PHE A 125 -9.47 4.87 -2.26
C PHE A 125 -9.89 6.33 -2.05
N LEU A 126 -10.94 6.79 -2.75
CA LEU A 126 -11.46 8.15 -2.63
C LEU A 126 -11.96 8.47 -1.21
N ARG A 127 -12.62 7.52 -0.55
CA ARG A 127 -13.09 7.69 0.84
C ARG A 127 -11.92 7.87 1.80
N GLU A 128 -10.89 7.04 1.70
CA GLU A 128 -9.72 7.12 2.58
C GLU A 128 -8.89 8.36 2.29
N ALA A 129 -8.72 8.72 1.02
CA ALA A 129 -8.02 9.94 0.63
C ALA A 129 -8.71 11.19 1.20
N ARG A 130 -10.06 11.24 1.22
CA ARG A 130 -10.82 12.34 1.85
C ARG A 130 -10.60 12.39 3.37
N ALA A 131 -10.58 11.24 4.04
CA ALA A 131 -10.31 11.17 5.47
C ALA A 131 -8.88 11.64 5.78
N ALA A 132 -7.90 11.20 4.99
CA ALA A 132 -6.51 11.63 5.10
C ALA A 132 -6.34 13.15 4.83
N ALA A 133 -7.10 13.69 3.88
CA ALA A 133 -7.08 15.13 3.58
C ALA A 133 -7.58 16.02 4.75
N SER A 134 -8.36 15.48 5.68
CA SER A 134 -8.80 16.19 6.89
C SER A 134 -7.75 16.16 8.02
N LEU A 135 -6.76 15.28 7.93
CA LEU A 135 -5.74 15.11 8.96
C LEU A 135 -4.72 16.27 8.91
N ARG A 136 -4.50 16.91 10.05
CA ARG A 136 -3.48 17.93 10.26
C ARG A 136 -2.73 17.63 11.55
N HIS A 137 -1.45 17.30 11.42
CA HIS A 137 -0.58 16.99 12.55
C HIS A 137 0.88 17.27 12.20
N SER A 138 1.68 17.79 13.15
CA SER A 138 3.09 18.10 12.94
C SER A 138 3.93 16.92 12.45
N ASN A 139 3.58 15.72 12.89
CA ASN A 139 4.31 14.48 12.58
C ASN A 139 3.67 13.63 11.47
N VAL A 140 2.76 14.21 10.69
CA VAL A 140 2.17 13.56 9.50
C VAL A 140 2.17 14.54 8.33
N ALA A 141 2.67 14.12 7.17
CA ALA A 141 2.61 14.92 5.95
C ALA A 141 1.16 15.11 5.51
N SER A 142 0.76 16.37 5.30
CA SER A 142 -0.59 16.71 4.92
C SER A 142 -0.90 16.32 3.48
N VAL A 143 -2.04 15.70 3.23
CA VAL A 143 -2.60 15.58 1.87
C VAL A 143 -3.21 16.92 1.51
N LEU A 144 -2.75 17.51 0.41
CA LEU A 144 -3.12 18.85 -0.05
C LEU A 144 -4.23 18.80 -1.10
N HIS A 145 -4.12 17.86 -2.01
CA HIS A 145 -5.04 17.73 -3.14
C HIS A 145 -5.14 16.29 -3.62
N LEU A 146 -6.32 15.91 -4.11
CA LEU A 146 -6.59 14.67 -4.84
C LEU A 146 -7.16 15.04 -6.20
N GLY A 147 -6.47 14.67 -7.26
CA GLY A 147 -6.85 14.99 -8.64
C GLY A 147 -6.87 13.77 -9.55
N ARG A 148 -7.28 14.01 -10.80
CA ARG A 148 -7.31 13.00 -11.85
C ARG A 148 -6.83 13.62 -13.18
N THR A 149 -5.87 12.97 -13.83
CA THR A 149 -5.41 13.37 -15.17
C THR A 149 -5.57 12.17 -16.11
N GLY A 150 -6.47 12.29 -17.09
CA GLY A 150 -6.88 11.15 -17.91
C GLY A 150 -7.52 10.05 -17.08
N SER A 151 -6.99 8.83 -17.16
CA SER A 151 -7.39 7.68 -16.38
C SER A 151 -6.65 7.56 -15.06
N SER A 152 -5.55 8.29 -14.85
CA SER A 152 -4.70 8.19 -13.67
C SER A 152 -5.16 9.10 -12.53
N TYR A 153 -5.29 8.54 -11.32
CA TYR A 153 -5.45 9.32 -10.11
C TYR A 153 -4.09 9.73 -9.57
N PHE A 154 -4.04 10.91 -8.96
CA PHE A 154 -2.87 11.36 -8.22
C PHE A 154 -3.29 12.10 -6.95
N TYR A 155 -2.40 12.18 -5.98
CA TYR A 155 -2.56 13.09 -4.87
C TYR A 155 -1.27 13.86 -4.60
N ALA A 156 -1.44 15.15 -4.30
CA ALA A 156 -0.37 16.01 -3.87
C ALA A 156 -0.30 16.04 -2.36
N MET A 157 0.91 15.97 -1.83
CA MET A 157 1.21 16.00 -0.40
C MET A 157 2.22 17.11 -0.09
N GLU A 158 2.28 17.51 1.14
CA GLU A 158 3.35 18.32 1.69
C GLU A 158 4.72 17.72 1.33
N PHE A 159 5.59 18.54 0.74
CA PHE A 159 6.98 18.16 0.56
C PHE A 159 7.72 18.30 1.89
N VAL A 160 8.21 17.19 2.42
CA VAL A 160 8.96 17.15 3.68
C VAL A 160 10.45 17.15 3.38
N ALA A 161 11.14 18.21 3.75
CA ALA A 161 12.60 18.29 3.64
C ALA A 161 13.29 17.37 4.66
N GLY A 162 14.50 16.91 4.31
CA GLY A 162 15.28 15.98 5.13
C GLY A 162 15.60 14.69 4.39
N GLU A 163 15.91 13.66 5.14
CA GLU A 163 16.17 12.32 4.62
C GLU A 163 15.18 11.30 5.19
N THR A 164 15.00 10.15 4.54
CA THR A 164 14.22 9.06 5.13
C THR A 164 14.97 8.44 6.29
N LEU A 165 14.23 7.96 7.30
CA LEU A 165 14.82 7.23 8.43
C LEU A 165 15.64 6.02 7.95
N GLU A 166 15.24 5.38 6.85
CA GLU A 166 16.01 4.32 6.21
C GLU A 166 17.41 4.78 5.78
N LYS A 167 17.51 5.96 5.15
CA LYS A 167 18.82 6.55 4.75
C LYS A 167 19.64 6.89 5.99
N LEU A 168 19.01 7.47 7.01
CA LEU A 168 19.65 7.79 8.28
C LEU A 168 20.24 6.54 8.95
N ILE A 169 19.46 5.46 9.08
CA ILE A 169 19.93 4.18 9.64
C ILE A 169 21.05 3.60 8.77
N ARG A 170 20.88 3.58 7.45
CA ARG A 170 21.88 3.02 6.52
C ARG A 170 23.25 3.70 6.64
N ARG A 171 23.30 5.02 6.80
CA ARG A 171 24.57 5.76 6.93
C ARG A 171 25.15 5.76 8.34
N SER A 172 24.29 5.68 9.38
CA SER A 172 24.72 5.80 10.78
C SER A 172 24.89 4.43 11.46
N GLY A 173 24.31 3.37 10.90
CA GLY A 173 24.16 2.08 11.58
C GLY A 173 23.11 2.19 12.70
N ARG A 174 23.46 1.71 13.88
CA ARG A 174 22.61 1.86 15.08
C ARG A 174 22.50 3.31 15.48
N LEU A 175 21.28 3.77 15.77
CA LEU A 175 21.06 5.09 16.33
C LEU A 175 21.25 5.07 17.86
N GLU A 176 21.64 6.19 18.42
CA GLU A 176 21.62 6.38 19.87
C GLU A 176 20.20 6.18 20.41
N VAL A 177 20.08 5.55 21.59
CA VAL A 177 18.79 5.26 22.22
C VAL A 177 17.93 6.51 22.37
N LYS A 178 18.54 7.65 22.75
CA LYS A 178 17.82 8.92 22.90
C LYS A 178 17.19 9.36 21.58
N LEU A 179 17.99 9.38 20.50
CA LEU A 179 17.53 9.79 19.17
C LEU A 179 16.42 8.84 18.65
N ALA A 180 16.60 7.53 18.81
CA ALA A 180 15.60 6.53 18.41
C ALA A 180 14.26 6.72 19.14
N LEU A 181 14.29 7.01 20.45
CA LEU A 181 13.10 7.27 21.25
C LEU A 181 12.41 8.58 20.88
N GLU A 182 13.16 9.64 20.61
CA GLU A 182 12.61 10.93 20.17
C GLU A 182 11.88 10.78 18.82
N ILE A 183 12.48 10.08 17.88
CA ILE A 183 11.84 9.77 16.58
C ILE A 183 10.59 8.90 16.79
N ALA A 184 10.71 7.79 17.53
CA ALA A 184 9.60 6.89 17.77
C ALA A 184 8.41 7.57 18.47
N THR A 185 8.68 8.45 19.43
CA THR A 185 7.65 9.23 20.13
C THR A 185 6.89 10.14 19.17
N GLN A 186 7.59 10.82 18.26
CA GLN A 186 6.98 11.68 17.26
C GLN A 186 6.15 10.87 16.26
N VAL A 187 6.64 9.71 15.82
CA VAL A 187 5.90 8.80 14.94
C VAL A 187 4.63 8.27 15.66
N ALA A 188 4.75 7.86 16.92
CA ALA A 188 3.60 7.43 17.72
C ALA A 188 2.54 8.54 17.87
N ALA A 189 2.96 9.81 18.08
CA ALA A 189 2.04 10.95 18.11
C ALA A 189 1.33 11.16 16.76
N GLY A 190 2.05 11.01 15.65
CA GLY A 190 1.47 11.03 14.30
C GLY A 190 0.45 9.92 14.10
N LEU A 191 0.77 8.67 14.49
CA LEU A 191 -0.13 7.53 14.43
C LEU A 191 -1.38 7.73 15.29
N ALA A 192 -1.26 8.29 16.49
CA ALA A 192 -2.41 8.61 17.31
C ALA A 192 -3.37 9.58 16.62
N ALA A 193 -2.86 10.55 15.87
CA ALA A 193 -3.67 11.46 15.07
C ALA A 193 -4.35 10.75 13.88
N VAL A 194 -3.67 9.81 13.21
CA VAL A 194 -4.23 8.96 12.14
C VAL A 194 -5.37 8.10 12.69
N HIS A 195 -5.15 7.42 13.81
CA HIS A 195 -6.13 6.53 14.44
C HIS A 195 -7.36 7.28 14.96
N LYS A 196 -7.20 8.53 15.42
CA LYS A 196 -8.32 9.40 15.81
C LYS A 196 -9.28 9.67 14.64
N GLN A 197 -8.78 9.66 13.40
CA GLN A 197 -9.59 9.76 12.18
C GLN A 197 -10.16 8.39 11.74
N LYS A 198 -10.00 7.34 12.55
CA LYS A 198 -10.40 5.96 12.23
C LYS A 198 -9.68 5.42 10.98
N LEU A 199 -8.48 5.89 10.75
CA LEU A 199 -7.58 5.40 9.70
C LEU A 199 -6.52 4.49 10.32
N VAL A 200 -6.06 3.52 9.54
CA VAL A 200 -4.88 2.70 9.83
C VAL A 200 -3.87 2.94 8.74
N HIS A 201 -2.60 3.14 9.09
CA HIS A 201 -1.54 3.50 8.13
C HIS A 201 -1.11 2.30 7.27
N ARG A 202 -0.97 1.12 7.86
CA ARG A 202 -0.69 -0.18 7.21
C ARG A 202 0.67 -0.31 6.51
N ASP A 203 1.51 0.70 6.56
CA ASP A 203 2.84 0.70 5.91
C ASP A 203 3.87 1.54 6.67
N ILE A 204 3.88 1.42 8.00
CA ILE A 204 4.91 2.06 8.83
C ILE A 204 6.23 1.32 8.63
N LYS A 205 7.25 2.07 8.19
CA LYS A 205 8.61 1.58 7.97
C LYS A 205 9.57 2.76 7.83
N PRO A 206 10.88 2.56 7.95
CA PRO A 206 11.86 3.64 7.87
C PRO A 206 11.82 4.47 6.59
N SER A 207 11.49 3.88 5.45
CA SER A 207 11.38 4.62 4.17
C SER A 207 10.15 5.54 4.10
N ASN A 208 9.15 5.35 4.97
CA ASN A 208 7.93 6.18 5.06
C ASN A 208 7.98 7.18 6.23
N ILE A 209 9.15 7.39 6.82
CA ILE A 209 9.38 8.37 7.88
C ILE A 209 10.49 9.31 7.41
N MET A 210 10.18 10.60 7.27
CA MET A 210 11.17 11.64 7.01
C MET A 210 11.70 12.15 8.34
N VAL A 211 13.02 12.35 8.40
CA VAL A 211 13.72 12.90 9.56
C VAL A 211 14.54 14.11 9.11
N ASN A 212 14.43 15.20 9.84
CA ASN A 212 15.29 16.35 9.72
C ASN A 212 15.95 16.59 11.07
N LEU A 213 17.26 16.70 11.09
CA LEU A 213 18.02 17.06 12.30
C LEU A 213 18.37 18.53 12.22
N ASP A 214 18.07 19.27 13.27
CA ASP A 214 18.53 20.65 13.39
C ASP A 214 20.05 20.72 13.71
N ASP A 215 20.60 21.93 13.78
CA ASP A 215 22.01 22.16 14.10
C ASP A 215 22.44 21.64 15.49
N ALA A 216 21.48 21.42 16.39
CA ALA A 216 21.70 20.85 17.71
C ALA A 216 21.54 19.31 17.71
N GLY A 217 21.19 18.72 16.57
CA GLY A 217 20.92 17.27 16.41
C GLY A 217 19.55 16.84 16.90
N THR A 218 18.61 17.79 17.15
CA THR A 218 17.26 17.46 17.58
C THR A 218 16.42 17.00 16.37
N PRO A 219 15.77 15.82 16.44
CA PRO A 219 15.01 15.31 15.32
C PRO A 219 13.63 15.96 15.20
N THR A 220 13.24 16.25 13.98
CA THR A 220 11.83 16.41 13.59
C THR A 220 11.47 15.23 12.69
N ALA A 221 10.57 14.37 13.15
CA ALA A 221 10.11 13.20 12.38
C ALA A 221 8.69 13.40 11.86
N LYS A 222 8.45 13.01 10.62
CA LYS A 222 7.16 13.14 9.96
C LYS A 222 6.85 11.89 9.15
N ILE A 223 5.70 11.27 9.41
CA ILE A 223 5.17 10.16 8.61
C ILE A 223 4.78 10.70 7.24
N ILE A 224 5.26 10.05 6.20
CA ILE A 224 4.87 10.32 4.81
C ILE A 224 4.11 9.11 4.25
N ASP A 225 3.35 9.34 3.20
CA ASP A 225 2.68 8.26 2.44
C ASP A 225 1.73 7.41 3.27
N LEU A 226 0.62 8.01 3.72
CA LEU A 226 -0.50 7.26 4.28
C LEU A 226 -0.90 6.15 3.31
N GLY A 227 -0.91 4.90 3.76
CA GLY A 227 -1.11 3.70 2.93
C GLY A 227 -2.51 3.60 2.29
N LEU A 228 -3.05 4.73 1.77
CA LEU A 228 -4.39 4.90 1.24
C LEU A 228 -4.80 3.84 0.21
N ALA A 229 -3.83 3.37 -0.56
CA ALA A 229 -4.11 2.37 -1.58
C ALA A 229 -4.07 0.93 -1.04
N LYS A 230 -3.50 0.64 0.13
CA LYS A 230 -3.52 -0.69 0.74
C LYS A 230 -4.90 -1.09 1.27
N ALA A 231 -5.69 -0.13 1.71
CA ALA A 231 -7.07 -0.33 2.14
C ALA A 231 -8.02 -0.91 1.06
N ILE A 232 -7.62 -0.79 -0.20
CA ILE A 232 -8.39 -1.30 -1.33
C ILE A 232 -8.46 -2.83 -1.31
N ASN A 233 -7.38 -3.50 -0.91
CA ASN A 233 -7.22 -4.94 -1.02
C ASN A 233 -7.79 -5.74 0.17
N GLU A 234 -8.10 -5.11 1.31
CA GLU A 234 -8.50 -5.82 2.53
C GLU A 234 -9.96 -6.27 2.59
N SER A 235 -10.83 -5.79 1.71
CA SER A 235 -12.26 -6.12 1.76
C SER A 235 -12.65 -7.39 0.99
N ASP A 236 -11.76 -7.95 0.18
CA ASP A 236 -11.90 -9.26 -0.44
C ASP A 236 -11.13 -10.29 0.38
N SER A 237 -11.70 -10.69 1.52
CA SER A 237 -11.13 -11.71 2.44
C SER A 237 -10.92 -13.09 1.79
N GLN A 238 -11.14 -13.24 0.50
CA GLN A 238 -10.89 -14.47 -0.27
C GLN A 238 -9.79 -14.34 -1.33
N THR A 239 -9.21 -13.16 -1.57
CA THR A 239 -8.26 -12.93 -2.67
C THR A 239 -6.84 -12.56 -2.23
N THR A 240 -6.56 -12.47 -0.94
CA THR A 240 -5.25 -11.99 -0.44
C THR A 240 -4.07 -12.96 -0.69
N ILE A 241 -4.34 -14.17 -1.20
CA ILE A 241 -3.30 -15.18 -1.55
C ILE A 241 -3.11 -15.33 -3.07
N SER A 242 -3.84 -14.62 -3.91
CA SER A 242 -3.93 -14.92 -5.35
C SER A 242 -3.40 -13.82 -6.28
N ILE A 243 -2.46 -12.99 -5.84
CA ILE A 243 -1.64 -12.26 -6.81
C ILE A 243 -0.48 -13.19 -7.18
N PRO A 244 -0.35 -13.65 -8.43
CA PRO A 244 0.85 -14.32 -8.89
C PRO A 244 2.02 -13.32 -8.77
N GLY A 245 2.79 -13.39 -7.68
CA GLY A 245 3.93 -12.51 -7.51
C GLY A 245 4.21 -12.01 -6.08
N GLY A 246 3.35 -12.22 -5.08
CA GLY A 246 3.77 -11.95 -3.71
C GLY A 246 2.94 -10.94 -2.93
N PHE A 247 3.28 -10.79 -1.68
CA PHE A 247 2.75 -9.87 -0.69
C PHE A 247 2.86 -8.40 -1.13
N ALA A 248 1.74 -7.67 -1.10
CA ALA A 248 1.71 -6.25 -1.46
C ALA A 248 2.18 -5.38 -0.28
N GLY A 249 3.49 -5.29 -0.06
CA GLY A 249 4.09 -4.51 1.03
C GLY A 249 5.58 -4.77 1.17
N THR A 250 6.14 -4.28 2.27
CA THR A 250 7.51 -4.57 2.71
C THR A 250 7.41 -5.63 3.82
N PRO A 251 7.67 -6.92 3.51
CA PRO A 251 7.40 -8.01 4.45
C PRO A 251 8.10 -7.85 5.79
N GLU A 252 9.25 -7.22 5.81
CA GLU A 252 10.09 -7.04 7.01
C GLU A 252 9.42 -6.18 8.11
N PHE A 253 8.36 -5.43 7.77
CA PHE A 253 7.68 -4.52 8.70
C PHE A 253 6.20 -4.86 8.89
N ALA A 254 5.69 -5.86 8.17
CA ALA A 254 4.29 -6.22 8.23
C ALA A 254 3.97 -7.00 9.53
N SER A 255 2.79 -6.73 10.08
CA SER A 255 2.32 -7.43 11.27
C SER A 255 1.84 -8.86 10.96
N PRO A 256 1.80 -9.77 11.95
CA PRO A 256 1.34 -11.14 11.75
C PRO A 256 -0.06 -11.24 11.12
N GLU A 257 -1.00 -10.39 11.54
CA GLU A 257 -2.37 -10.36 11.04
C GLU A 257 -2.45 -9.86 9.58
N GLN A 258 -1.54 -8.98 9.14
CA GLN A 258 -1.46 -8.59 7.73
C GLN A 258 -1.09 -9.76 6.83
N PHE A 259 -0.22 -10.65 7.29
CA PHE A 259 0.10 -11.88 6.56
C PHE A 259 -1.01 -12.92 6.60
N ALA A 260 -1.76 -12.95 7.69
CA ALA A 260 -2.86 -13.90 7.85
C ALA A 260 -4.12 -13.48 7.05
N GLY A 261 -4.14 -12.28 6.44
CA GLY A 261 -5.33 -11.74 5.79
C GLY A 261 -6.49 -11.50 6.76
N MET A 262 -6.16 -11.32 8.05
CA MET A 262 -7.13 -10.99 9.09
C MET A 262 -7.36 -9.47 9.15
N GLY A 263 -8.42 -9.05 9.82
CA GLY A 263 -8.72 -7.62 9.95
C GLY A 263 -7.58 -6.82 10.58
N VAL A 264 -7.10 -5.81 9.85
CA VAL A 264 -6.00 -4.93 10.26
C VAL A 264 -6.55 -3.74 11.03
N ASP A 265 -6.01 -3.48 12.22
CA ASP A 265 -6.38 -2.34 13.04
C ASP A 265 -5.16 -1.54 13.52
N ILE A 266 -5.35 -0.65 14.49
CA ILE A 266 -4.27 0.21 15.03
C ILE A 266 -3.09 -0.57 15.61
N ARG A 267 -3.29 -1.83 16.05
CA ARG A 267 -2.23 -2.68 16.61
C ARG A 267 -1.21 -3.06 15.54
N SER A 268 -1.64 -3.23 14.30
CA SER A 268 -0.74 -3.48 13.17
C SER A 268 0.26 -2.32 12.95
N ASP A 269 -0.19 -1.06 13.10
CA ASP A 269 0.69 0.09 13.01
C ASP A 269 1.67 0.16 14.20
N LEU A 270 1.22 -0.23 15.41
CA LEU A 270 2.08 -0.29 16.60
C LEU A 270 3.13 -1.39 16.48
N TYR A 271 2.76 -2.54 15.93
CA TYR A 271 3.71 -3.61 15.62
C TYR A 271 4.79 -3.12 14.63
N SER A 272 4.37 -2.51 13.52
CA SER A 272 5.29 -1.97 12.51
C SER A 272 6.19 -0.85 13.07
N LEU A 273 5.68 -0.03 14.00
CA LEU A 273 6.48 0.93 14.76
C LEU A 273 7.49 0.23 15.67
N GLY A 274 7.11 -0.87 16.32
CA GLY A 274 8.02 -1.71 17.10
C GLY A 274 9.17 -2.26 16.27
N VAL A 275 8.88 -2.79 15.06
CA VAL A 275 9.92 -3.25 14.12
C VAL A 275 10.82 -2.10 13.67
N THR A 276 10.24 -0.92 13.40
CA THR A 276 10.99 0.29 13.02
C THR A 276 11.91 0.75 14.17
N LEU A 277 11.43 0.75 15.41
CA LEU A 277 12.23 1.09 16.59
C LEU A 277 13.34 0.06 16.81
N TRP A 278 13.05 -1.23 16.62
CA TRP A 278 14.08 -2.28 16.64
C TRP A 278 15.21 -1.97 15.63
N GLU A 279 14.84 -1.66 14.38
CA GLU A 279 15.84 -1.39 13.35
C GLU A 279 16.69 -0.15 13.68
N MET A 280 16.10 0.90 14.24
CA MET A 280 16.87 2.05 14.74
C MET A 280 17.93 1.63 15.78
N LEU A 281 17.57 0.73 16.71
CA LEU A 281 18.43 0.33 17.82
C LEU A 281 19.43 -0.77 17.45
N ALA A 282 19.07 -1.67 16.51
CA ALA A 282 19.91 -2.79 16.09
C ALA A 282 20.70 -2.50 14.80
N GLY A 283 20.29 -1.49 14.02
CA GLY A 283 20.84 -1.17 12.69
C GLY A 283 20.30 -2.05 11.56
N GLN A 284 19.39 -2.98 11.89
CA GLN A 284 18.73 -3.89 10.95
C GLN A 284 17.41 -4.40 11.54
N ALA A 285 16.46 -4.76 10.67
CA ALA A 285 15.20 -5.36 11.09
C ALA A 285 15.40 -6.69 11.83
N PRO A 286 14.51 -7.06 12.80
CA PRO A 286 14.64 -8.30 13.58
C PRO A 286 14.48 -9.56 12.72
N PHE A 287 13.66 -9.49 11.69
CA PHE A 287 13.33 -10.58 10.79
C PHE A 287 13.64 -10.17 9.36
N ARG A 288 14.34 -11.06 8.63
CA ARG A 288 14.87 -10.77 7.30
C ARG A 288 14.85 -12.02 6.43
N GLY A 289 14.90 -11.84 5.12
CA GLY A 289 14.96 -12.95 4.16
C GLY A 289 14.00 -12.74 3.00
N THR A 290 13.57 -13.84 2.39
CA THR A 290 12.52 -13.82 1.37
C THR A 290 11.17 -13.43 2.00
N PRO A 291 10.19 -12.95 1.23
CA PRO A 291 8.86 -12.63 1.77
C PRO A 291 8.23 -13.76 2.59
N THR A 292 8.39 -15.00 2.17
CA THR A 292 7.87 -16.17 2.87
C THR A 292 8.60 -16.43 4.20
N GLU A 293 9.93 -16.23 4.21
CA GLU A 293 10.73 -16.37 5.45
C GLU A 293 10.38 -15.26 6.44
N ALA A 294 10.29 -14.01 5.99
CA ALA A 294 9.88 -12.89 6.84
C ALA A 294 8.49 -13.14 7.43
N MET A 295 7.52 -13.57 6.62
CA MET A 295 6.17 -13.94 7.08
C MET A 295 6.22 -15.01 8.20
N TYR A 296 6.96 -16.09 7.98
CA TYR A 296 7.10 -17.15 8.98
C TYR A 296 7.73 -16.63 10.27
N GLN A 297 8.79 -15.80 10.15
CA GLN A 297 9.50 -15.25 11.30
C GLN A 297 8.60 -14.31 12.10
N HIS A 298 7.87 -13.40 11.44
CA HIS A 298 6.92 -12.52 12.11
C HIS A 298 5.83 -13.26 12.85
N GLN A 299 5.39 -14.42 12.35
CA GLN A 299 4.33 -15.23 12.98
C GLN A 299 4.83 -16.19 14.04
N ARG A 300 6.08 -16.69 13.97
CA ARG A 300 6.48 -17.87 14.74
C ARG A 300 7.82 -17.77 15.45
N VAL A 301 8.73 -16.91 15.02
CA VAL A 301 10.10 -16.89 15.56
C VAL A 301 10.20 -15.87 16.71
N PRO A 302 10.76 -16.24 17.87
CA PRO A 302 11.02 -15.30 18.97
C PRO A 302 11.91 -14.13 18.51
N LEU A 303 11.82 -12.99 19.21
CA LEU A 303 12.68 -11.85 18.96
C LEU A 303 14.15 -12.19 19.27
N PRO A 304 15.10 -11.84 18.38
CA PRO A 304 16.53 -12.07 18.60
C PRO A 304 17.13 -10.99 19.53
N VAL A 305 16.69 -10.99 20.80
CA VAL A 305 17.03 -9.93 21.79
C VAL A 305 18.51 -9.74 22.04
N GLU A 306 19.34 -10.72 21.73
CA GLU A 306 20.81 -10.64 21.76
C GLU A 306 21.38 -9.59 20.78
N GLN A 307 20.63 -9.24 19.73
CA GLN A 307 21.01 -8.16 18.80
C GLN A 307 20.88 -6.76 19.43
N LEU A 308 20.18 -6.63 20.54
CA LEU A 308 19.96 -5.37 21.26
C LEU A 308 21.02 -5.12 22.35
N GLY A 309 22.21 -5.69 22.21
CA GLY A 309 23.30 -5.48 23.19
C GLY A 309 23.55 -4.00 23.44
N GLY A 310 23.50 -3.57 24.74
CA GLY A 310 23.66 -2.18 25.16
C GLY A 310 22.36 -1.36 25.20
N VAL A 311 21.23 -1.89 24.75
CA VAL A 311 19.91 -1.23 24.86
C VAL A 311 19.39 -1.42 26.30
N PRO A 312 18.85 -0.36 26.97
CA PRO A 312 18.30 -0.46 28.31
C PRO A 312 17.16 -1.47 28.41
N GLN A 313 17.17 -2.28 29.48
CA GLN A 313 16.19 -3.35 29.70
C GLN A 313 14.71 -2.90 29.60
N PRO A 314 14.28 -1.72 30.12
CA PRO A 314 12.91 -1.27 29.95
C PRO A 314 12.50 -1.08 28.48
N LEU A 315 13.44 -0.71 27.60
CA LEU A 315 13.17 -0.56 26.17
C LEU A 315 13.09 -1.91 25.46
N VAL A 316 13.87 -2.90 25.89
CA VAL A 316 13.76 -4.29 25.42
C VAL A 316 12.38 -4.86 25.77
N VAL A 317 11.89 -4.62 27.00
CA VAL A 317 10.54 -5.02 27.41
C VAL A 317 9.45 -4.31 26.58
N LEU A 318 9.61 -3.03 26.30
CA LEU A 318 8.67 -2.31 25.44
C LEU A 318 8.62 -2.92 24.03
N LEU A 319 9.77 -3.26 23.47
CA LEU A 319 9.84 -3.91 22.14
C LEU A 319 9.18 -5.29 22.16
N ASP A 320 9.34 -6.05 23.23
CA ASP A 320 8.71 -7.36 23.40
C ASP A 320 7.18 -7.24 23.38
N VAL A 321 6.63 -6.24 24.09
CA VAL A 321 5.19 -5.95 24.10
C VAL A 321 4.69 -5.46 22.74
N LEU A 322 5.42 -4.56 22.07
CA LEU A 322 5.00 -4.04 20.75
C LEU A 322 5.04 -5.11 19.66
N LEU A 323 5.92 -6.09 19.79
CA LEU A 323 6.14 -7.15 18.82
C LEU A 323 5.53 -8.50 19.23
N GLU A 324 4.58 -8.47 20.17
CA GLU A 324 3.76 -9.63 20.53
C GLU A 324 2.96 -10.11 19.31
N LYS A 325 2.76 -11.43 19.20
CA LYS A 325 2.28 -12.08 17.97
C LYS A 325 0.85 -12.62 18.06
N ASP A 326 0.14 -12.32 19.12
CA ASP A 326 -1.25 -12.76 19.36
C ASP A 326 -2.30 -11.78 18.83
#